data_e7a39fc5407775163f667b50452e031e
#
_entry.id   e7a39fc5407775163f667b50452e031e
#
_cell.length_a   1.000
_cell.length_b   1.000
_cell.length_c   1.000
_cell.angle_alpha   90.00
_cell.angle_beta   90.00
_cell.angle_gamma   90.00
#
_symmetry.space_group_name_H-M   'P 1'
#
loop_
_entity.id
_entity.type
_entity.pdbx_description
1 polymer ?
#
loop_
_entity_poly.entity_id
_entity_poly.type
_entity_poly.pdbx_seq_one_letter_code
_entity_poly.pdbx_strand_id
1 'polypeptide(L)'
;LPISKSALSFSYLQTAMPIVGPVARAFNFTIEDTLALLGKLADAGFDASMSATATRNILLNLADGSGKLAQALGGPVKTLPELVDGLKRLKEQGIDLNSTLGMTDKRSVAAFNAFLTASDKIVPLRDQITGVEDDLNKMADTMGNNVQGALYNLSSAWESLMLTIMDNTGAMKDF
;
A
#
# COMPACT_ATOMS: atom_id res chain seq x y z
N LEU A 1 15.85 5.74 -14.88
CA LEU A 1 14.72 6.61 -15.27
C LEU A 1 13.57 6.36 -14.31
N PRO A 2 13.01 7.38 -13.67
CA PRO A 2 11.81 7.20 -12.87
C PRO A 2 10.65 6.92 -13.80
N ILE A 3 10.36 5.66 -13.94
CA ILE A 3 9.40 5.14 -14.89
C ILE A 3 8.01 5.07 -14.25
N SER A 4 7.92 5.21 -12.93
CA SER A 4 6.66 5.22 -12.21
C SER A 4 6.56 6.44 -11.31
N LYS A 5 5.34 6.86 -11.01
CA LYS A 5 5.08 7.89 -10.00
C LYS A 5 5.24 7.35 -8.57
N SER A 6 5.81 6.19 -8.43
CA SER A 6 6.13 5.54 -7.17
C SER A 6 7.53 4.91 -7.26
N ALA A 7 8.24 4.85 -6.15
CA ALA A 7 9.53 4.19 -6.04
C ALA A 7 9.43 2.66 -5.99
N LEU A 8 8.28 2.08 -6.26
CA LEU A 8 8.10 0.64 -6.33
C LEU A 8 8.98 0.01 -7.42
N SER A 9 9.57 -1.12 -7.11
CA SER A 9 10.30 -1.97 -8.03
C SER A 9 9.85 -3.43 -7.88
N PHE A 10 10.20 -4.26 -8.88
CA PHE A 10 9.89 -5.69 -8.79
C PHE A 10 10.53 -6.35 -7.57
N SER A 11 11.81 -6.06 -7.30
CA SER A 11 12.50 -6.61 -6.13
C SER A 11 11.87 -6.15 -4.81
N TYR A 12 11.35 -4.93 -4.76
CA TYR A 12 10.60 -4.43 -3.62
C TYR A 12 9.38 -5.30 -3.35
N LEU A 13 8.60 -5.60 -4.39
CA LEU A 13 7.40 -6.42 -4.27
C LEU A 13 7.70 -7.88 -3.94
N GLN A 14 8.80 -8.44 -4.45
CA GLN A 14 9.23 -9.79 -4.07
C GLN A 14 9.41 -9.94 -2.56
N THR A 15 9.91 -8.90 -1.90
CA THR A 15 10.10 -8.88 -0.44
C THR A 15 8.81 -8.54 0.29
N ALA A 16 8.07 -7.53 -0.18
CA ALA A 16 6.93 -6.97 0.54
C ALA A 16 5.68 -7.85 0.48
N MET A 17 5.35 -8.38 -0.70
CA MET A 17 4.06 -9.05 -0.92
C MET A 17 3.87 -10.33 -0.07
N PRO A 18 4.88 -11.19 0.13
CA PRO A 18 4.71 -12.33 1.03
C PRO A 18 4.39 -11.95 2.48
N ILE A 19 4.83 -10.77 2.91
CA ILE A 19 4.63 -10.28 4.29
C ILE A 19 3.23 -9.67 4.46
N VAL A 20 2.86 -8.74 3.58
CA VAL A 20 1.61 -7.96 3.72
C VAL A 20 0.41 -8.59 3.01
N GLY A 21 0.66 -9.30 1.92
CA GLY A 21 -0.39 -9.81 1.04
C GLY A 21 -1.46 -10.64 1.75
N PRO A 22 -1.10 -11.66 2.55
CA PRO A 22 -2.08 -12.48 3.24
C PRO A 22 -3.01 -11.67 4.17
N VAL A 23 -2.47 -10.69 4.89
CA VAL A 23 -3.26 -9.84 5.79
C VAL A 23 -4.11 -8.86 4.99
N ALA A 24 -3.56 -8.22 3.97
CA ALA A 24 -4.31 -7.32 3.09
C ALA A 24 -5.51 -8.05 2.46
N ARG A 25 -5.30 -9.27 1.99
CA ARG A 25 -6.36 -10.11 1.43
C ARG A 25 -7.43 -10.46 2.48
N ALA A 26 -7.02 -10.87 3.67
CA ALA A 26 -7.94 -11.17 4.77
C ALA A 26 -8.73 -9.93 5.21
N PHE A 27 -8.16 -8.75 5.07
CA PHE A 27 -8.79 -7.45 5.35
C PHE A 27 -9.67 -6.95 4.20
N ASN A 28 -9.80 -7.71 3.11
CA ASN A 28 -10.51 -7.36 1.87
C ASN A 28 -9.93 -6.15 1.12
N PHE A 29 -8.68 -5.84 1.33
CA PHE A 29 -7.97 -4.89 0.49
C PHE A 29 -7.56 -5.57 -0.82
N THR A 30 -7.76 -4.89 -1.92
CA THR A 30 -7.35 -5.36 -3.24
C THR A 30 -5.83 -5.28 -3.40
N ILE A 31 -5.32 -5.87 -4.47
CA ILE A 31 -3.89 -5.71 -4.79
C ILE A 31 -3.57 -4.27 -5.10
N GLU A 32 -4.43 -3.58 -5.83
CA GLU A 32 -4.29 -2.16 -6.14
C GLU A 32 -4.19 -1.31 -4.86
N ASP A 33 -5.04 -1.59 -3.89
CA ASP A 33 -5.01 -0.92 -2.59
C ASP A 33 -3.67 -1.14 -1.89
N THR A 34 -3.21 -2.39 -1.87
CA THR A 34 -1.97 -2.79 -1.22
C THR A 34 -0.76 -2.16 -1.91
N LEU A 35 -0.72 -2.18 -3.24
CA LEU A 35 0.35 -1.56 -4.03
C LEU A 35 0.39 -0.04 -3.83
N ALA A 36 -0.77 0.61 -3.71
CA ALA A 36 -0.83 2.05 -3.46
C ALA A 36 -0.24 2.41 -2.09
N LEU A 37 -0.55 1.63 -1.05
CA LEU A 37 0.04 1.84 0.28
C LEU A 37 1.55 1.60 0.27
N LEU A 38 2.00 0.48 -0.27
CA LEU A 38 3.43 0.18 -0.40
C LEU A 38 4.16 1.23 -1.23
N GLY A 39 3.54 1.71 -2.31
CA GLY A 39 4.11 2.73 -3.18
C GLY A 39 4.36 4.04 -2.45
N LYS A 40 3.46 4.46 -1.58
CA LYS A 40 3.64 5.69 -0.80
C LYS A 40 4.73 5.54 0.26
N LEU A 41 4.88 4.37 0.85
CA LEU A 41 6.00 4.11 1.77
C LEU A 41 7.34 4.04 1.03
N ALA A 42 7.37 3.41 -0.15
CA ALA A 42 8.57 3.40 -1.00
C ALA A 42 8.98 4.83 -1.39
N ASP A 43 8.03 5.68 -1.78
CA ASP A 43 8.27 7.08 -2.11
C ASP A 43 8.82 7.87 -0.91
N ALA A 44 8.42 7.49 0.30
CA ALA A 44 8.92 8.09 1.54
C ALA A 44 10.29 7.54 1.98
N GLY A 45 10.86 6.59 1.23
CA GLY A 45 12.20 6.05 1.50
C GLY A 45 12.23 4.80 2.38
N PHE A 46 11.09 4.19 2.68
CA PHE A 46 11.03 2.94 3.45
C PHE A 46 11.45 1.75 2.59
N ASP A 47 12.26 0.85 3.15
CA ASP A 47 12.57 -0.40 2.47
C ASP A 47 11.35 -1.35 2.43
N ALA A 48 11.44 -2.37 1.59
CA ALA A 48 10.35 -3.29 1.34
C ALA A 48 9.89 -4.05 2.59
N SER A 49 10.83 -4.53 3.39
CA SER A 49 10.53 -5.29 4.60
C SER A 49 9.85 -4.42 5.66
N MET A 50 10.34 -3.22 5.88
CA MET A 50 9.75 -2.25 6.82
C MET A 50 8.36 -1.83 6.37
N SER A 51 8.19 -1.50 5.10
CA SER A 51 6.90 -1.11 4.53
C SER A 51 5.84 -2.18 4.68
N ALA A 52 6.19 -3.41 4.32
CA ALA A 52 5.27 -4.54 4.38
C ALA A 52 4.90 -4.88 5.83
N THR A 53 5.88 -4.91 6.73
CA THR A 53 5.64 -5.20 8.15
C THR A 53 4.79 -4.12 8.81
N ALA A 54 5.09 -2.86 8.56
CA ALA A 54 4.32 -1.74 9.11
C ALA A 54 2.88 -1.71 8.55
N THR A 55 2.72 -1.90 7.25
CA THR A 55 1.39 -1.95 6.63
C THR A 55 0.57 -3.11 7.19
N ARG A 56 1.17 -4.30 7.29
CA ARG A 56 0.53 -5.46 7.93
C ARG A 56 0.07 -5.14 9.35
N ASN A 57 0.93 -4.57 10.17
CA ASN A 57 0.61 -4.25 11.56
C ASN A 57 -0.49 -3.19 11.67
N ILE A 58 -0.47 -2.17 10.81
CA ILE A 58 -1.52 -1.16 10.75
C ILE A 58 -2.87 -1.80 10.38
N LEU A 59 -2.90 -2.66 9.36
CA LEU A 59 -4.12 -3.36 8.98
C LEU A 59 -4.65 -4.27 10.10
N LEU A 60 -3.76 -4.98 10.81
CA LEU A 60 -4.15 -5.80 11.96
C LEU A 60 -4.74 -4.95 13.08
N ASN A 61 -4.16 -3.79 13.37
CA ASN A 61 -4.69 -2.86 14.36
C ASN A 61 -6.07 -2.29 13.95
N LEU A 62 -6.29 -2.10 12.65
CA LEU A 62 -7.58 -1.63 12.13
C LEU A 62 -8.65 -2.72 12.14
N ALA A 63 -8.25 -3.98 12.05
CA ALA A 63 -9.17 -5.12 12.14
C ALA A 63 -9.83 -5.22 13.53
N ASP A 64 -9.14 -4.77 14.57
CA ASP A 64 -9.73 -4.61 15.89
C ASP A 64 -10.51 -3.28 15.95
N GLY A 65 -11.82 -3.36 15.70
CA GLY A 65 -12.69 -2.17 15.70
C GLY A 65 -12.76 -1.44 17.03
N SER A 66 -12.36 -2.08 18.15
CA SER A 66 -12.25 -1.46 19.46
C SER A 66 -10.87 -0.85 19.71
N GLY A 67 -9.91 -1.09 18.83
CA GLY A 67 -8.53 -0.60 18.94
C GLY A 67 -8.45 0.92 18.83
N LYS A 68 -7.41 1.48 19.43
CA LYS A 68 -7.19 2.94 19.45
C LYS A 68 -7.08 3.54 18.05
N LEU A 69 -6.45 2.81 17.12
CA LEU A 69 -6.30 3.28 15.75
C LEU A 69 -7.65 3.35 15.03
N ALA A 70 -8.47 2.31 15.13
CA ALA A 70 -9.81 2.30 14.54
C ALA A 70 -10.68 3.42 15.12
N GLN A 71 -10.65 3.62 16.42
CA GLN A 71 -11.38 4.71 17.08
C GLN A 71 -10.89 6.09 16.60
N ALA A 72 -9.60 6.28 16.47
CA ALA A 72 -9.02 7.53 15.99
C ALA A 72 -9.42 7.84 14.54
N LEU A 73 -9.59 6.81 13.71
CA LEU A 73 -10.05 6.96 12.32
C LEU A 73 -11.58 7.11 12.20
N GLY A 74 -12.30 7.09 13.30
CA GLY A 74 -13.76 7.30 13.32
C GLY A 74 -14.58 6.01 13.24
N GLY A 75 -13.98 4.87 13.45
CA GLY A 75 -14.64 3.57 13.47
C GLY A 75 -13.92 2.51 12.62
N PRO A 76 -14.57 1.36 12.42
CA PRO A 76 -13.99 0.29 11.61
C PRO A 76 -13.71 0.75 10.18
N VAL A 77 -12.55 0.35 9.67
CA VAL A 77 -12.12 0.61 8.30
C VAL A 77 -12.19 -0.70 7.52
N LYS A 78 -12.90 -0.71 6.41
CA LYS A 78 -13.09 -1.89 5.56
C LYS A 78 -12.55 -1.70 4.14
N THR A 79 -12.38 -0.46 3.72
CA THR A 79 -11.94 -0.13 2.36
C THR A 79 -10.81 0.90 2.39
N LEU A 80 -10.07 0.99 1.30
CA LEU A 80 -9.01 1.99 1.17
C LEU A 80 -9.57 3.43 1.23
N PRO A 81 -10.68 3.79 0.56
CA PRO A 81 -11.26 5.13 0.71
C PRO A 81 -11.60 5.48 2.16
N GLU A 82 -12.17 4.56 2.93
CA GLU A 82 -12.46 4.78 4.36
C GLU A 82 -11.19 5.04 5.16
N LEU A 83 -10.12 4.29 4.90
CA LEU A 83 -8.82 4.52 5.51
C LEU A 83 -8.29 5.92 5.17
N VAL A 84 -8.31 6.29 3.91
CA VAL A 84 -7.81 7.59 3.44
C VAL A 84 -8.63 8.74 4.04
N ASP A 85 -9.94 8.63 4.09
CA ASP A 85 -10.80 9.65 4.70
C ASP A 85 -10.49 9.81 6.19
N GLY A 86 -10.28 8.71 6.90
CA GLY A 86 -9.84 8.74 8.29
C GLY A 86 -8.48 9.42 8.47
N LEU A 87 -7.52 9.08 7.62
CA LEU A 87 -6.18 9.71 7.63
C LEU A 87 -6.26 11.22 7.36
N LYS A 88 -7.07 11.65 6.40
CA LYS A 88 -7.29 13.09 6.11
C LYS A 88 -7.86 13.83 7.30
N ARG A 89 -8.87 13.27 7.97
CA ARG A 89 -9.44 13.87 9.19
C ARG A 89 -8.40 14.01 10.29
N LEU A 90 -7.58 12.98 10.53
CA LEU A 90 -6.51 13.05 11.52
C LEU A 90 -5.47 14.13 11.16
N LYS A 91 -5.11 14.22 9.90
CA LYS A 91 -4.18 15.24 9.41
C LYS A 91 -4.71 16.66 9.63
N GLU A 92 -6.01 16.87 9.34
CA GLU A 92 -6.68 18.16 9.56
C GLU A 92 -6.77 18.53 11.05
N GLN A 93 -6.87 17.53 11.93
CA GLN A 93 -6.86 17.75 13.38
C GLN A 93 -5.48 18.07 13.94
N GLY A 94 -4.43 18.03 13.13
CA GLY A 94 -3.07 18.35 13.56
C GLY A 94 -2.45 17.29 14.48
N ILE A 95 -2.75 16.02 14.25
CA ILE A 95 -2.20 14.90 15.03
C ILE A 95 -0.67 14.92 14.95
N ASP A 96 -0.03 14.95 16.10
CA ASP A 96 1.42 14.92 16.24
C ASP A 96 1.99 13.50 16.40
N LEU A 97 3.31 13.40 16.41
CA LEU A 97 4.02 12.14 16.58
C LEU A 97 3.66 11.45 17.91
N ASN A 98 3.53 12.21 18.99
CA ASN A 98 3.20 11.66 20.31
C ASN A 98 1.81 11.00 20.32
N SER A 99 0.85 11.63 19.66
CA SER A 99 -0.50 11.07 19.52
C SER A 99 -0.48 9.76 18.72
N THR A 100 0.29 9.70 17.63
CA THR A 100 0.40 8.50 16.80
C THR A 100 1.13 7.35 17.52
N LEU A 101 2.04 7.63 18.45
CA LEU A 101 2.68 6.62 19.30
C LEU A 101 1.69 5.81 20.15
N GLY A 102 0.54 6.40 20.48
CA GLY A 102 -0.51 5.71 21.22
C GLY A 102 -1.47 4.90 20.34
N MET A 103 -1.44 5.09 19.03
CA MET A 103 -2.38 4.49 18.07
C MET A 103 -1.83 3.22 17.42
N THR A 104 -0.53 3.15 17.21
CA THR A 104 0.16 2.02 16.56
C THR A 104 1.29 1.49 17.44
N ASP A 105 1.86 0.36 17.03
CA ASP A 105 3.11 -0.10 17.63
C ASP A 105 4.27 0.84 17.24
N LYS A 106 5.30 0.88 18.09
CA LYS A 106 6.44 1.80 17.90
C LYS A 106 7.14 1.64 16.55
N ARG A 107 7.15 0.43 16.00
CA ARG A 107 7.79 0.14 14.72
C ARG A 107 7.00 0.68 13.53
N SER A 108 5.68 0.82 13.66
CA SER A 108 4.79 1.25 12.59
C SER A 108 4.49 2.75 12.61
N VAL A 109 4.90 3.48 13.64
CA VAL A 109 4.62 4.92 13.80
C VAL A 109 5.12 5.75 12.61
N ALA A 110 6.35 5.53 12.19
CA ALA A 110 6.94 6.28 11.08
C ALA A 110 6.17 6.03 9.76
N ALA A 111 5.82 4.77 9.49
CA ALA A 111 5.01 4.42 8.32
C ALA A 111 3.60 5.02 8.40
N PHE A 112 2.98 4.97 9.56
CA PHE A 112 1.67 5.59 9.77
C PHE A 112 1.71 7.10 9.51
N ASN A 113 2.72 7.80 10.00
CA ASN A 113 2.91 9.22 9.70
C ASN A 113 3.16 9.48 8.20
N ALA A 114 3.87 8.59 7.50
CA ALA A 114 4.02 8.67 6.05
C ALA A 114 2.67 8.54 5.34
N PHE A 115 1.80 7.64 5.79
CA PHE A 115 0.43 7.55 5.28
C PHE A 115 -0.40 8.81 5.55
N LEU A 116 -0.29 9.40 6.73
CA LEU A 116 -0.95 10.68 7.04
C LEU A 116 -0.51 11.77 6.07
N THR A 117 0.78 11.90 5.86
CA THR A 117 1.36 12.90 4.94
C THR A 117 0.93 12.68 3.50
N ALA A 118 0.87 11.43 3.05
CA ALA A 118 0.52 11.06 1.68
C ALA A 118 -0.98 10.80 1.47
N SER A 119 -1.84 11.07 2.45
CA SER A 119 -3.25 10.68 2.43
C SER A 119 -4.01 11.15 1.18
N ASP A 120 -3.68 12.31 0.63
CA ASP A 120 -4.27 12.85 -0.59
C ASP A 120 -3.76 12.21 -1.89
N LYS A 121 -2.70 11.39 -1.83
CA LYS A 121 -2.04 10.77 -3.00
C LYS A 121 -2.23 9.27 -3.08
N ILE A 122 -2.78 8.63 -2.06
CA ILE A 122 -2.96 7.16 -2.02
C ILE A 122 -4.01 6.72 -3.02
N VAL A 123 -5.20 7.28 -2.99
CA VAL A 123 -6.29 6.93 -3.92
C VAL A 123 -5.93 7.27 -5.37
N PRO A 124 -5.36 8.44 -5.69
CA PRO A 124 -4.88 8.70 -7.05
C PRO A 124 -3.88 7.67 -7.56
N LEU A 125 -2.95 7.20 -6.73
CA LEU A 125 -2.03 6.14 -7.13
C LEU A 125 -2.75 4.82 -7.39
N ARG A 126 -3.67 4.43 -6.50
CA ARG A 126 -4.51 3.24 -6.72
C ARG A 126 -5.25 3.32 -8.05
N ASP A 127 -5.85 4.46 -8.38
CA ASP A 127 -6.62 4.63 -9.60
C ASP A 127 -5.74 4.53 -10.85
N GLN A 128 -4.47 4.91 -10.77
CA GLN A 128 -3.50 4.70 -11.84
C GLN A 128 -3.16 3.22 -12.05
N ILE A 129 -3.22 2.42 -10.99
CA ILE A 129 -2.97 0.98 -11.03
C ILE A 129 -4.23 0.22 -11.50
N THR A 130 -5.41 0.73 -11.19
CA THR A 130 -6.70 0.11 -11.55
C THR A 130 -6.88 0.06 -13.08
N GLY A 131 -7.43 -1.04 -13.58
CA GLY A 131 -7.66 -1.27 -15.01
C GLY A 131 -6.66 -2.24 -15.64
N VAL A 132 -5.75 -2.81 -14.86
CA VAL A 132 -4.77 -3.81 -15.28
C VAL A 132 -5.14 -5.17 -14.69
N GLU A 133 -6.41 -5.56 -14.89
CA GLU A 133 -7.01 -6.71 -14.20
C GLU A 133 -6.27 -8.03 -14.44
N ASP A 134 -5.86 -8.30 -15.69
CA ASP A 134 -5.19 -9.57 -15.99
C ASP A 134 -3.84 -9.71 -15.29
N ASP A 135 -3.07 -8.63 -15.23
CA ASP A 135 -1.77 -8.63 -14.58
C ASP A 135 -1.91 -8.69 -13.06
N LEU A 136 -2.92 -8.01 -12.52
CA LEU A 136 -3.22 -8.04 -11.10
C LEU A 136 -3.77 -9.39 -10.66
N ASN A 137 -4.56 -10.08 -11.49
CA ASN A 137 -5.02 -11.43 -11.22
C ASN A 137 -3.85 -12.42 -11.16
N LYS A 138 -2.89 -12.30 -12.06
CA LYS A 138 -1.64 -13.09 -12.02
C LYS A 138 -0.85 -12.82 -10.74
N MET A 139 -0.77 -11.57 -10.30
CA MET A 139 -0.15 -11.22 -9.02
C MET A 139 -0.92 -11.77 -7.83
N ALA A 140 -2.26 -11.75 -7.88
CA ALA A 140 -3.12 -12.32 -6.85
C ALA A 140 -2.93 -13.83 -6.70
N ASP A 141 -2.88 -14.55 -7.81
CA ASP A 141 -2.60 -15.99 -7.83
C ASP A 141 -1.22 -16.28 -7.25
N THR A 142 -0.25 -15.44 -7.58
CA THR A 142 1.12 -15.53 -7.07
C THR A 142 1.18 -15.32 -5.55
N MET A 143 0.39 -14.40 -5.02
CA MET A 143 0.29 -14.16 -3.56
C MET A 143 -0.34 -15.34 -2.81
N GLY A 144 -1.21 -16.10 -3.46
CA GLY A 144 -1.87 -17.26 -2.90
C GLY A 144 -1.12 -18.58 -3.06
N ASN A 145 -0.11 -18.64 -3.90
CA ASN A 145 0.60 -19.85 -4.28
C ASN A 145 2.07 -19.86 -3.83
N ASN A 146 2.65 -21.06 -3.82
CA ASN A 146 3.99 -21.32 -3.33
C ASN A 146 5.09 -20.69 -4.20
N VAL A 147 6.21 -20.34 -3.60
CA VAL A 147 7.15 -19.28 -3.96
C VAL A 147 7.91 -19.44 -5.30
N GLN A 148 8.19 -20.62 -5.80
CA GLN A 148 9.17 -20.77 -6.90
C GLN A 148 8.64 -20.58 -8.32
N GLY A 149 7.44 -21.05 -8.64
CA GLY A 149 6.78 -20.77 -9.93
C GLY A 149 6.16 -19.38 -9.97
N ALA A 150 5.90 -18.83 -8.81
CA ALA A 150 5.30 -17.55 -8.57
C ALA A 150 6.20 -16.36 -8.96
N LEU A 151 7.52 -16.46 -8.79
CA LEU A 151 8.47 -15.39 -9.08
C LEU A 151 8.53 -15.04 -10.58
N TYR A 152 8.44 -16.04 -11.44
CA TYR A 152 8.44 -15.80 -12.89
C TYR A 152 7.16 -15.10 -13.35
N ASN A 153 6.01 -15.55 -12.87
CA ASN A 153 4.71 -14.96 -13.20
C ASN A 153 4.58 -13.52 -12.63
N LEU A 154 5.13 -13.29 -11.44
CA LEU A 154 5.16 -11.98 -10.82
C LEU A 154 6.04 -11.00 -11.62
N SER A 155 7.18 -11.45 -12.15
CA SER A 155 8.04 -10.63 -13.00
C SER A 155 7.33 -10.15 -14.26
N SER A 156 6.67 -11.07 -14.97
CA SER A 156 5.91 -10.72 -16.19
C SER A 156 4.73 -9.81 -15.89
N ALA A 157 3.99 -10.08 -14.83
CA ALA A 157 2.88 -9.25 -14.39
C ALA A 157 3.36 -7.84 -14.01
N TRP A 158 4.50 -7.74 -13.34
CA TRP A 158 5.10 -6.46 -12.97
C TRP A 158 5.50 -5.63 -14.18
N GLU A 159 6.17 -6.25 -15.15
CA GLU A 159 6.56 -5.55 -16.39
C GLU A 159 5.35 -5.01 -17.13
N SER A 160 4.31 -5.83 -17.31
CA SER A 160 3.06 -5.41 -17.95
C SER A 160 2.36 -4.30 -17.17
N LEU A 161 2.32 -4.40 -15.85
CA LEU A 161 1.74 -3.39 -14.98
C LEU A 161 2.46 -2.06 -15.12
N MET A 162 3.79 -2.07 -15.09
CA MET A 162 4.59 -0.85 -15.25
C MET A 162 4.40 -0.20 -16.61
N LEU A 163 4.37 -0.98 -17.67
CA LEU A 163 4.11 -0.46 -19.02
C LEU A 163 2.75 0.21 -19.10
N THR A 164 1.72 -0.40 -18.53
CA THR A 164 0.36 0.16 -18.54
C THR A 164 0.27 1.44 -17.72
N ILE A 165 0.89 1.48 -16.54
CA ILE A 165 0.94 2.70 -15.71
C ILE A 165 1.65 3.83 -16.45
N MET A 166 2.74 3.53 -17.14
CA MET A 166 3.49 4.51 -17.95
C MET A 166 2.63 5.07 -19.08
N ASP A 167 1.93 4.22 -19.81
CA ASP A 167 1.05 4.63 -20.90
C ASP A 167 -0.11 5.51 -20.39
N ASN A 168 -0.75 5.12 -19.29
CA ASN A 168 -1.89 5.84 -18.73
C ASN A 168 -1.52 7.18 -18.09
N THR A 169 -0.30 7.32 -17.60
CA THR A 169 0.14 8.55 -16.92
C THR A 169 0.75 9.57 -17.88
N GLY A 170 0.95 9.19 -19.14
CA GLY A 170 1.65 10.05 -20.09
C GLY A 170 3.11 10.31 -19.71
N ALA A 171 3.65 9.53 -18.77
CA ALA A 171 5.02 9.73 -18.28
C ALA A 171 6.08 9.58 -19.38
N MET A 172 5.75 8.87 -20.46
CA MET A 172 6.60 8.74 -21.64
C MET A 172 6.52 9.92 -22.61
N LYS A 173 5.54 10.80 -22.46
CA LYS A 173 5.36 11.95 -23.35
C LYS A 173 6.17 13.17 -22.95
N ASP A 174 6.68 13.17 -21.74
CA ASP A 174 7.45 14.29 -21.18
C ASP A 174 8.98 14.12 -21.33
N PHE A 175 9.40 13.13 -22.09
CA PHE A 175 10.82 12.89 -22.38
C PHE A 175 11.14 13.10 -23.85
#